data_a07368b2e0c691a3ee881bf57022403b
#
_entry.id   a07368b2e0c691a3ee881bf57022403b
#
_cell.length_a   1.000
_cell.length_b   1.000
_cell.length_c   1.000
_cell.angle_alpha   90.00
_cell.angle_beta   90.00
_cell.angle_gamma   90.00
#
_symmetry.space_group_name_H-M   'P 1'
#
loop_
_entity.id
_entity.type
_entity.pdbx_description
1 polymer ?
#
loop_
_entity_poly.entity_id
_entity_poly.type
_entity_poly.pdbx_seq_one_letter_code
_entity_poly.pdbx_strand_id
1 'polypeptide(L)'
;VGLQLLRHEAGELGFKVLVGGGMGRTPVIGSVIREFLPWNQSMNYIEAVIRVYNSYGRRDNVWKARIKILVKAEGQRYIDQVEAEFKQIVEQDGAPHLITQAEFDRVSACFVAPVVTPRVRTPAEQAAHEALRTQAQSNIEYTRWLERNVRPHQNPALRAVSLSFKRLGQAPGDATGEQMDIAADLADRFSASELRVTHEQNLLLPWVHADDLPELWQAAKAAGLARPNIGLLTDMITCPGGDFFFLSNARSLPIAEAITERYQDLDE
;
A
#
# COMPACT_ATOMS: atom_id res chain seq x y z
N VAL A 1 6.51 -8.30 -12.29
CA VAL A 1 7.68 -8.49 -11.42
C VAL A 1 7.31 -7.98 -10.03
N GLY A 2 7.56 -8.80 -8.99
CA GLY A 2 7.42 -8.42 -7.59
C GLY A 2 8.82 -8.30 -6.98
N LEU A 3 9.02 -7.27 -6.17
CA LEU A 3 10.25 -7.06 -5.41
C LEU A 3 9.88 -7.01 -3.93
N GLN A 4 10.39 -7.95 -3.14
CA GLN A 4 10.25 -7.95 -1.70
C GLN A 4 11.57 -7.48 -1.08
N LEU A 5 11.54 -6.33 -0.41
CA LEU A 5 12.73 -5.79 0.26
C LEU A 5 13.17 -6.74 1.39
N LEU A 6 14.44 -7.07 1.41
CA LEU A 6 15.07 -7.91 2.41
C LEU A 6 16.35 -7.25 2.93
N ARG A 7 16.70 -7.59 4.16
CA ARG A 7 18.03 -7.33 4.72
C ARG A 7 18.74 -8.65 4.93
N HIS A 8 19.89 -8.82 4.27
CA HIS A 8 20.75 -9.98 4.45
C HIS A 8 21.35 -10.02 5.88
N GLU A 9 21.77 -11.18 6.35
CA GLU A 9 22.40 -11.34 7.68
C GLU A 9 23.60 -10.40 7.89
N ALA A 10 24.35 -10.12 6.83
CA ALA A 10 25.45 -9.14 6.83
C ALA A 10 24.99 -7.67 6.85
N GLY A 11 23.68 -7.40 6.90
CA GLY A 11 23.11 -6.04 6.92
C GLY A 11 22.88 -5.42 5.54
N GLU A 12 23.28 -6.09 4.47
CA GLU A 12 23.09 -5.63 3.09
C GLU A 12 21.60 -5.59 2.71
N LEU A 13 21.18 -4.53 2.02
CA LEU A 13 19.82 -4.41 1.48
C LEU A 13 19.73 -5.04 0.09
N GLY A 14 18.63 -5.70 -0.16
CA GLY A 14 18.35 -6.30 -1.47
C GLY A 14 16.90 -6.71 -1.63
N PHE A 15 16.62 -7.42 -2.69
CA PHE A 15 15.28 -7.86 -3.02
C PHE A 15 15.21 -9.37 -3.28
N LYS A 16 14.17 -10.01 -2.74
CA LYS A 16 13.67 -11.26 -3.31
C LYS A 16 12.85 -10.92 -4.54
N VAL A 17 13.14 -11.56 -5.66
CA VAL A 17 12.48 -11.28 -6.94
C VAL A 17 11.45 -12.35 -7.27
N LEU A 18 10.22 -11.92 -7.51
CA LEU A 18 9.10 -12.78 -7.88
C LEU A 18 8.61 -12.40 -9.28
N VAL A 19 8.34 -13.40 -10.12
CA VAL A 19 7.85 -13.18 -11.49
C VAL A 19 6.72 -14.17 -11.81
N GLY A 20 5.85 -13.77 -12.71
CA GLY A 20 4.77 -14.62 -13.21
C GLY A 20 3.51 -14.65 -12.37
N GLY A 21 3.38 -13.76 -11.37
CA GLY A 21 2.13 -13.56 -10.66
C GLY A 21 1.08 -12.84 -11.50
N GLY A 22 -0.17 -12.94 -11.10
CA GLY A 22 -1.24 -12.20 -11.74
C GLY A 22 -2.62 -12.55 -11.24
N MET A 23 -3.48 -11.56 -11.30
CA MET A 23 -4.90 -11.64 -11.02
C MET A 23 -5.69 -12.06 -12.28
N GLY A 24 -6.98 -12.16 -12.17
CA GLY A 24 -7.90 -12.48 -13.25
C GLY A 24 -8.45 -13.91 -13.18
N ARG A 25 -8.94 -14.44 -14.29
CA ARG A 25 -9.66 -15.72 -14.35
C ARG A 25 -8.89 -16.92 -13.74
N THR A 26 -7.58 -16.91 -13.86
CA THR A 26 -6.69 -17.91 -13.25
C THR A 26 -5.64 -17.18 -12.42
N PRO A 27 -5.93 -16.83 -11.17
CA PRO A 27 -4.97 -16.14 -10.30
C PRO A 27 -3.77 -17.06 -10.02
N VAL A 28 -2.57 -16.47 -10.00
CA VAL A 28 -1.31 -17.18 -9.75
C VAL A 28 -0.44 -16.29 -8.87
N ILE A 29 0.14 -16.88 -7.84
CA ILE A 29 1.19 -16.23 -7.05
C ILE A 29 2.49 -16.29 -7.86
N GLY A 30 3.27 -15.18 -7.86
CA GLY A 30 4.55 -15.10 -8.54
C GLY A 30 5.54 -16.14 -8.00
N SER A 31 6.27 -16.77 -8.91
CA SER A 31 7.36 -17.68 -8.54
C SER A 31 8.58 -16.88 -8.14
N VAL A 32 9.25 -17.28 -7.06
CA VAL A 32 10.56 -16.73 -6.71
C VAL A 32 11.57 -17.20 -7.75
N ILE A 33 12.23 -16.25 -8.41
CA ILE A 33 13.26 -16.53 -9.40
C ILE A 33 14.66 -16.16 -8.90
N ARG A 34 14.73 -15.32 -7.85
CA ARG A 34 15.98 -15.00 -7.14
C ARG A 34 15.69 -14.68 -5.68
N GLU A 35 16.38 -15.36 -4.78
CA GLU A 35 16.16 -15.19 -3.34
C GLU A 35 16.73 -13.87 -2.80
N PHE A 36 17.90 -13.46 -3.31
CA PHE A 36 18.52 -12.19 -2.97
C PHE A 36 19.18 -11.55 -4.17
N LEU A 37 18.81 -10.31 -4.44
CA LEU A 37 19.40 -9.44 -5.46
C LEU A 37 19.83 -8.15 -4.77
N PRO A 38 21.11 -7.73 -4.84
CA PRO A 38 21.53 -6.42 -4.33
C PRO A 38 20.64 -5.30 -4.87
N TRP A 39 20.27 -4.36 -4.00
CA TRP A 39 19.31 -3.30 -4.34
C TRP A 39 19.69 -2.50 -5.59
N ASN A 40 20.99 -2.24 -5.75
CA ASN A 40 21.53 -1.44 -6.85
C ASN A 40 21.50 -2.14 -8.22
N GLN A 41 21.30 -3.46 -8.25
CA GLN A 41 21.19 -4.25 -9.48
C GLN A 41 19.73 -4.49 -9.91
N SER A 42 18.76 -3.97 -9.19
CA SER A 42 17.34 -4.26 -9.42
C SER A 42 16.88 -3.92 -10.84
N MET A 43 17.31 -2.80 -11.40
CA MET A 43 16.92 -2.36 -12.75
C MET A 43 17.55 -3.24 -13.84
N ASN A 44 18.81 -3.63 -13.69
CA ASN A 44 19.47 -4.55 -14.63
C ASN A 44 18.80 -5.93 -14.63
N TYR A 45 18.35 -6.40 -13.46
CA TYR A 45 17.67 -7.68 -13.35
C TYR A 45 16.25 -7.63 -13.95
N ILE A 46 15.52 -6.54 -13.74
CA ILE A 46 14.21 -6.31 -14.37
C ILE A 46 14.36 -6.27 -15.90
N GLU A 47 15.39 -5.62 -16.41
CA GLU A 47 15.72 -5.59 -17.83
C GLU A 47 15.93 -7.02 -18.37
N ALA A 48 16.70 -7.87 -17.68
CA ALA A 48 16.89 -9.26 -18.05
C ALA A 48 15.56 -10.04 -18.13
N VAL A 49 14.69 -9.87 -17.13
CA VAL A 49 13.34 -10.47 -17.10
C VAL A 49 12.53 -10.06 -18.33
N ILE A 50 12.59 -8.77 -18.71
CA ILE A 50 11.85 -8.24 -19.85
C ILE A 50 12.43 -8.76 -21.18
N ARG A 51 13.76 -8.79 -21.34
CA ARG A 51 14.43 -9.28 -22.55
C ARG A 51 14.08 -10.76 -22.82
N VAL A 52 14.16 -11.59 -21.79
CA VAL A 52 13.77 -13.01 -21.90
C VAL A 52 12.30 -13.15 -22.27
N TYR A 53 11.42 -12.37 -21.63
CA TYR A 53 10.01 -12.38 -21.99
C TYR A 53 9.77 -11.89 -23.43
N ASN A 54 10.48 -10.88 -23.89
CA ASN A 54 10.36 -10.40 -25.27
C ASN A 54 10.81 -11.45 -26.30
N SER A 55 11.84 -12.22 -25.98
CA SER A 55 12.36 -13.27 -26.87
C SER A 55 11.47 -14.51 -26.95
N TYR A 56 10.89 -14.92 -25.83
CA TYR A 56 10.18 -16.21 -25.73
C TYR A 56 8.69 -16.10 -25.40
N GLY A 57 8.20 -14.92 -25.04
CA GLY A 57 6.79 -14.69 -24.72
C GLY A 57 5.88 -14.89 -25.95
N ARG A 58 4.70 -15.45 -25.72
CA ARG A 58 3.72 -15.64 -26.78
C ARG A 58 3.18 -14.32 -27.31
N ARG A 59 3.05 -14.23 -28.65
CA ARG A 59 2.50 -13.07 -29.37
C ARG A 59 1.33 -13.44 -30.29
N ASP A 60 1.15 -14.73 -30.53
CA ASP A 60 0.11 -15.30 -31.38
C ASP A 60 -1.29 -15.25 -30.76
N ASN A 61 -1.39 -15.11 -29.46
CA ASN A 61 -2.65 -15.09 -28.74
C ASN A 61 -2.61 -14.08 -27.60
N VAL A 62 -3.39 -13.01 -27.71
CA VAL A 62 -3.45 -11.89 -26.75
C VAL A 62 -3.76 -12.33 -25.31
N TRP A 63 -4.60 -13.35 -25.15
CA TRP A 63 -4.95 -13.90 -23.84
C TRP A 63 -3.83 -14.68 -23.17
N LYS A 64 -2.89 -15.16 -23.99
CA LYS A 64 -1.71 -15.92 -23.53
C LYS A 64 -0.41 -15.11 -23.58
N ALA A 65 -0.47 -13.87 -24.07
CA ALA A 65 0.67 -12.96 -24.13
C ALA A 65 0.95 -12.30 -22.75
N ARG A 66 1.19 -13.16 -21.77
CA ARG A 66 1.47 -12.76 -20.37
C ARG A 66 2.66 -13.54 -19.82
N ILE A 67 3.49 -12.87 -19.04
CA ILE A 67 4.71 -13.44 -18.47
C ILE A 67 4.43 -14.70 -17.64
N LYS A 68 3.32 -14.75 -16.89
CA LYS A 68 2.93 -15.93 -16.09
C LYS A 68 2.76 -17.21 -16.95
N ILE A 69 2.38 -17.06 -18.20
CA ILE A 69 2.21 -18.21 -19.11
C ILE A 69 3.59 -18.76 -19.49
N LEU A 70 4.56 -17.88 -19.78
CA LEU A 70 5.92 -18.28 -20.08
C LEU A 70 6.59 -18.94 -18.86
N VAL A 71 6.52 -18.29 -17.69
CA VAL A 71 7.10 -18.82 -16.44
C VAL A 71 6.54 -20.20 -16.12
N LYS A 72 5.22 -20.41 -16.28
CA LYS A 72 4.60 -21.71 -16.05
C LYS A 72 5.03 -22.77 -17.07
N ALA A 73 5.23 -22.38 -18.31
CA ALA A 73 5.59 -23.32 -19.38
C ALA A 73 7.06 -23.75 -19.31
N GLU A 74 7.97 -22.82 -19.02
CA GLU A 74 9.41 -23.04 -19.05
C GLU A 74 10.01 -23.41 -17.68
N GLY A 75 9.36 -23.04 -16.57
CA GLY A 75 9.81 -23.36 -15.24
C GLY A 75 11.26 -22.92 -14.96
N GLN A 76 12.12 -23.87 -14.57
CA GLN A 76 13.53 -23.61 -14.28
C GLN A 76 14.29 -23.04 -15.48
N ARG A 77 13.99 -23.49 -16.70
CA ARG A 77 14.63 -22.97 -17.91
C ARG A 77 14.44 -21.46 -18.08
N TYR A 78 13.26 -20.92 -17.71
CA TYR A 78 13.03 -19.48 -17.72
C TYR A 78 13.98 -18.77 -16.72
N ILE A 79 14.14 -19.32 -15.51
CA ILE A 79 15.03 -18.77 -14.49
C ILE A 79 16.48 -18.75 -15.00
N ASP A 80 16.95 -19.87 -15.54
CA ASP A 80 18.31 -20.02 -16.08
C ASP A 80 18.57 -19.01 -17.22
N GLN A 81 17.57 -18.77 -18.08
CA GLN A 81 17.67 -17.77 -19.15
C GLN A 81 17.75 -16.35 -18.60
N VAL A 82 16.96 -16.01 -17.58
CA VAL A 82 17.02 -14.70 -16.92
C VAL A 82 18.38 -14.47 -16.25
N GLU A 83 18.91 -15.49 -15.56
CA GLU A 83 20.23 -15.40 -14.93
C GLU A 83 21.35 -15.24 -15.97
N ALA A 84 21.28 -15.95 -17.10
CA ALA A 84 22.24 -15.82 -18.19
C ALA A 84 22.19 -14.42 -18.83
N GLU A 85 20.99 -13.90 -19.08
CA GLU A 85 20.79 -12.57 -19.62
C GLU A 85 21.28 -11.47 -18.63
N PHE A 86 20.96 -11.63 -17.35
CA PHE A 86 21.44 -10.72 -16.31
C PHE A 86 22.97 -10.71 -16.23
N LYS A 87 23.60 -11.86 -16.29
CA LYS A 87 25.06 -11.97 -16.33
C LYS A 87 25.63 -11.25 -17.54
N GLN A 88 25.02 -11.40 -18.72
CA GLN A 88 25.42 -10.68 -19.92
C GLN A 88 25.31 -9.15 -19.75
N ILE A 89 24.17 -8.66 -19.22
CA ILE A 89 23.97 -7.22 -18.96
C ILE A 89 25.05 -6.67 -18.02
N VAL A 90 25.40 -7.42 -16.98
CA VAL A 90 26.38 -6.95 -16.00
C VAL A 90 27.82 -7.02 -16.54
N GLU A 91 28.21 -8.12 -17.16
CA GLU A 91 29.62 -8.40 -17.55
C GLU A 91 29.97 -7.83 -18.93
N GLN A 92 29.04 -7.84 -19.88
CA GLN A 92 29.30 -7.45 -21.27
C GLN A 92 28.77 -6.05 -21.60
N ASP A 93 27.55 -5.73 -21.13
CA ASP A 93 26.91 -4.44 -21.41
C ASP A 93 27.34 -3.36 -20.39
N GLY A 94 28.11 -3.71 -19.35
CA GLY A 94 28.63 -2.77 -18.34
C GLY A 94 27.60 -2.31 -17.33
N ALA A 95 26.55 -3.11 -17.06
CA ALA A 95 25.48 -2.81 -16.11
C ALA A 95 24.83 -1.42 -16.30
N PRO A 96 24.26 -1.12 -17.49
CA PRO A 96 23.85 0.24 -17.86
C PRO A 96 22.79 0.85 -16.96
N HIS A 97 22.06 0.02 -16.19
CA HIS A 97 21.01 0.44 -15.28
C HIS A 97 21.39 0.26 -13.80
N LEU A 98 22.68 0.24 -13.48
CA LEU A 98 23.16 0.21 -12.10
C LEU A 98 22.70 1.46 -11.36
N ILE A 99 22.00 1.28 -10.24
CA ILE A 99 21.67 2.38 -9.36
C ILE A 99 22.91 2.74 -8.54
N THR A 100 23.48 3.90 -8.83
CA THR A 100 24.68 4.38 -8.12
C THR A 100 24.32 4.91 -6.73
N GLN A 101 25.30 4.95 -5.83
CA GLN A 101 25.10 5.56 -4.50
C GLN A 101 24.70 7.04 -4.63
N ALA A 102 25.28 7.76 -5.57
CA ALA A 102 24.93 9.16 -5.82
C ALA A 102 23.45 9.33 -6.23
N GLU A 103 22.92 8.42 -7.06
CA GLU A 103 21.50 8.45 -7.43
C GLU A 103 20.60 8.08 -6.25
N PHE A 104 20.99 7.10 -5.46
CA PHE A 104 20.29 6.75 -4.23
C PHE A 104 20.24 7.93 -3.25
N ASP A 105 21.36 8.60 -3.04
CA ASP A 105 21.46 9.77 -2.14
C ASP A 105 20.61 10.94 -2.66
N ARG A 106 20.65 11.18 -3.96
CA ARG A 106 19.83 12.21 -4.63
C ARG A 106 18.33 11.97 -4.40
N VAL A 107 17.87 10.73 -4.60
CA VAL A 107 16.48 10.36 -4.41
C VAL A 107 16.10 10.40 -2.92
N SER A 108 16.97 9.88 -2.06
CA SER A 108 16.73 9.86 -0.61
C SER A 108 16.58 11.25 -0.02
N ALA A 109 17.29 12.24 -0.56
CA ALA A 109 17.17 13.64 -0.14
C ALA A 109 15.76 14.24 -0.39
N CYS A 110 14.96 13.63 -1.27
CA CYS A 110 13.56 14.02 -1.50
C CYS A 110 12.60 13.51 -0.42
N PHE A 111 13.03 12.56 0.44
CA PHE A 111 12.21 11.92 1.46
C PHE A 111 12.66 12.34 2.87
N VAL A 112 12.54 13.63 3.17
CA VAL A 112 12.85 14.16 4.50
C VAL A 112 11.59 14.09 5.36
N ALA A 113 11.69 13.42 6.52
CA ALA A 113 10.60 13.39 7.47
C ALA A 113 10.27 14.82 7.97
N PRO A 114 9.00 15.23 7.99
CA PRO A 114 8.63 16.55 8.50
C PRO A 114 8.94 16.67 10.01
N VAL A 115 9.26 17.86 10.43
CA VAL A 115 9.34 18.18 11.84
C VAL A 115 7.93 18.43 12.37
N VAL A 116 7.38 17.45 13.07
CA VAL A 116 6.06 17.58 13.70
C VAL A 116 6.23 17.98 15.14
N THR A 117 5.78 19.18 15.49
CA THR A 117 5.77 19.68 16.85
C THR A 117 4.38 19.51 17.46
N PRO A 118 4.30 19.33 18.81
CA PRO A 118 3.01 19.34 19.48
C PRO A 118 2.25 20.63 19.18
N ARG A 119 0.95 20.52 19.01
CA ARG A 119 0.11 21.69 18.75
C ARG A 119 0.11 22.63 19.97
N VAL A 120 0.43 23.87 19.75
CA VAL A 120 0.31 24.91 20.80
C VAL A 120 -1.16 25.26 20.97
N ARG A 121 -1.69 25.10 22.18
CA ARG A 121 -3.10 25.39 22.53
C ARG A 121 -3.15 26.55 23.50
N THR A 122 -4.12 27.41 23.34
CA THR A 122 -4.49 28.40 24.37
C THR A 122 -5.04 27.66 25.60
N PRO A 123 -5.11 28.29 26.78
CA PRO A 123 -5.68 27.66 27.98
C PRO A 123 -7.12 27.16 27.80
N ALA A 124 -7.93 27.88 27.03
CA ALA A 124 -9.31 27.46 26.70
C ALA A 124 -9.34 26.23 25.77
N GLU A 125 -8.49 26.21 24.73
CA GLU A 125 -8.35 25.06 23.83
C GLU A 125 -7.79 23.86 24.57
N GLN A 126 -6.86 24.05 25.49
CA GLN A 126 -6.32 22.97 26.31
C GLN A 126 -7.38 22.34 27.22
N ALA A 127 -8.21 23.17 27.88
CA ALA A 127 -9.32 22.67 28.70
C ALA A 127 -10.36 21.90 27.85
N ALA A 128 -10.68 22.39 26.63
CA ALA A 128 -11.57 21.70 25.71
C ALA A 128 -10.97 20.36 25.22
N HIS A 129 -9.67 20.35 24.92
CA HIS A 129 -8.94 19.14 24.54
C HIS A 129 -8.95 18.09 25.64
N GLU A 130 -8.69 18.47 26.89
CA GLU A 130 -8.71 17.57 28.04
C GLU A 130 -10.10 16.96 28.29
N ALA A 131 -11.14 17.77 28.16
CA ALA A 131 -12.54 17.30 28.25
C ALA A 131 -12.84 16.28 27.13
N LEU A 132 -12.47 16.59 25.89
CA LEU A 132 -12.64 15.71 24.74
C LEU A 132 -11.86 14.41 24.91
N ARG A 133 -10.61 14.48 25.35
CA ARG A 133 -9.76 13.31 25.64
C ARG A 133 -10.41 12.40 26.68
N THR A 134 -10.92 12.97 27.77
CA THR A 134 -11.60 12.21 28.83
C THR A 134 -12.87 11.53 28.29
N GLN A 135 -13.67 12.26 27.51
CA GLN A 135 -14.87 11.70 26.86
C GLN A 135 -14.53 10.58 25.88
N ALA A 136 -13.49 10.78 25.06
CA ALA A 136 -13.06 9.77 24.08
C ALA A 136 -12.56 8.50 24.76
N GLN A 137 -11.79 8.61 25.83
CA GLN A 137 -11.26 7.46 26.59
C GLN A 137 -12.36 6.55 27.18
N SER A 138 -13.53 7.09 27.45
CA SER A 138 -14.69 6.31 27.93
C SER A 138 -15.54 5.76 26.79
N ASN A 139 -15.22 6.04 25.53
CA ASN A 139 -15.99 5.65 24.36
C ASN A 139 -15.41 4.37 23.73
N ILE A 140 -16.22 3.32 23.68
CA ILE A 140 -15.80 2.03 23.11
C ILE A 140 -15.44 2.13 21.62
N GLU A 141 -16.14 2.97 20.82
CA GLU A 141 -15.83 3.14 19.42
C GLU A 141 -14.44 3.80 19.23
N TYR A 142 -14.07 4.75 20.10
CA TYR A 142 -12.75 5.35 20.08
C TYR A 142 -11.66 4.32 20.41
N THR A 143 -11.89 3.49 21.42
CA THR A 143 -10.97 2.41 21.79
C THR A 143 -10.74 1.45 20.62
N ARG A 144 -11.80 1.01 19.97
CA ARG A 144 -11.72 0.15 18.78
C ARG A 144 -11.01 0.83 17.63
N TRP A 145 -11.28 2.12 17.40
CA TRP A 145 -10.60 2.90 16.37
C TRP A 145 -9.10 3.01 16.66
N LEU A 146 -8.69 3.23 17.91
CA LEU A 146 -7.27 3.22 18.31
C LEU A 146 -6.61 1.88 17.99
N GLU A 147 -7.27 0.77 18.28
CA GLU A 147 -6.73 -0.56 18.05
C GLU A 147 -6.61 -0.91 16.57
N ARG A 148 -7.56 -0.46 15.74
CA ARG A 148 -7.66 -0.85 14.33
C ARG A 148 -7.00 0.15 13.39
N ASN A 149 -7.28 1.43 13.55
CA ASN A 149 -6.91 2.47 12.58
C ASN A 149 -5.58 3.17 12.92
N VAL A 150 -5.09 3.05 14.17
CA VAL A 150 -3.89 3.74 14.63
C VAL A 150 -2.73 2.76 14.75
N ARG A 151 -1.61 3.11 14.11
CA ARG A 151 -0.39 2.30 14.14
C ARG A 151 0.75 3.06 14.85
N PRO A 152 1.64 2.35 15.54
CA PRO A 152 2.83 2.96 16.11
C PRO A 152 3.72 3.54 15.01
N HIS A 153 4.45 4.59 15.35
CA HIS A 153 5.42 5.24 14.48
C HIS A 153 6.84 5.07 15.05
N GLN A 154 7.90 5.23 14.24
CA GLN A 154 9.29 5.20 14.71
C GLN A 154 9.56 6.29 15.75
N ASN A 155 9.00 7.48 15.56
CA ASN A 155 8.96 8.50 16.59
C ASN A 155 7.80 8.19 17.55
N PRO A 156 8.06 7.93 18.87
CA PRO A 156 7.02 7.52 19.82
C PRO A 156 5.96 8.60 20.10
N ALA A 157 6.25 9.87 19.80
CA ALA A 157 5.28 10.95 19.90
C ALA A 157 4.25 10.95 18.74
N LEU A 158 4.53 10.23 17.66
CA LEU A 158 3.70 10.21 16.47
C LEU A 158 2.94 8.88 16.30
N ARG A 159 1.93 8.93 15.48
CA ARG A 159 1.13 7.77 15.01
C ARG A 159 0.87 7.88 13.53
N ALA A 160 0.74 6.73 12.88
CA ALA A 160 0.19 6.63 11.54
C ALA A 160 -1.28 6.23 11.65
N VAL A 161 -2.18 7.00 11.05
CA VAL A 161 -3.63 6.84 11.20
C VAL A 161 -4.28 6.58 9.85
N SER A 162 -5.01 5.46 9.73
CA SER A 162 -5.76 5.11 8.53
C SER A 162 -7.17 5.69 8.57
N LEU A 163 -7.54 6.41 7.53
CA LEU A 163 -8.91 6.84 7.23
C LEU A 163 -9.58 5.75 6.39
N SER A 164 -10.69 5.20 6.88
CA SER A 164 -11.39 4.11 6.19
C SER A 164 -12.33 4.65 5.12
N PHE A 165 -12.16 4.17 3.87
CA PHE A 165 -13.05 4.42 2.73
C PHE A 165 -13.92 3.19 2.42
N LYS A 166 -14.35 2.48 3.47
CA LYS A 166 -15.15 1.25 3.39
C LYS A 166 -16.53 1.46 4.02
N ARG A 167 -17.30 2.39 3.44
CA ARG A 167 -18.64 2.72 3.92
C ARG A 167 -19.67 1.76 3.34
N LEU A 168 -20.68 1.39 4.16
CA LEU A 168 -21.83 0.65 3.65
C LEU A 168 -22.58 1.49 2.60
N GLY A 169 -23.02 0.85 1.51
CA GLY A 169 -23.71 1.51 0.39
C GLY A 169 -22.78 2.30 -0.53
N GLN A 170 -21.47 2.16 -0.38
CA GLN A 170 -20.46 2.74 -1.25
C GLN A 170 -19.48 1.64 -1.71
N ALA A 171 -19.04 1.69 -2.96
CA ALA A 171 -18.04 0.76 -3.44
C ALA A 171 -16.75 0.89 -2.60
N PRO A 172 -16.13 -0.24 -2.17
CA PRO A 172 -14.95 -0.20 -1.33
C PRO A 172 -13.81 0.60 -1.96
N GLY A 173 -13.34 1.63 -1.24
CA GLY A 173 -12.26 2.50 -1.69
C GLY A 173 -12.68 3.64 -2.60
N ASP A 174 -13.94 3.75 -2.97
CA ASP A 174 -14.44 4.93 -3.68
C ASP A 174 -14.50 6.12 -2.73
N ALA A 175 -14.18 7.30 -3.26
CA ALA A 175 -14.23 8.56 -2.54
C ALA A 175 -14.99 9.61 -3.35
N THR A 176 -15.80 10.40 -2.69
CA THR A 176 -16.37 11.62 -3.28
C THR A 176 -15.35 12.76 -3.24
N GLY A 177 -15.54 13.79 -4.10
CA GLY A 177 -14.71 15.00 -4.03
C GLY A 177 -14.72 15.61 -2.63
N GLU A 178 -15.89 15.71 -2.00
CA GLU A 178 -16.04 16.24 -0.63
C GLU A 178 -15.25 15.42 0.41
N GLN A 179 -15.27 14.08 0.32
CA GLN A 179 -14.47 13.23 1.20
C GLN A 179 -12.96 13.45 0.99
N MET A 180 -12.53 13.69 -0.24
CA MET A 180 -11.12 13.98 -0.53
C MET A 180 -10.72 15.35 0.00
N ASP A 181 -11.57 16.37 -0.11
CA ASP A 181 -11.33 17.69 0.47
C ASP A 181 -11.23 17.62 2.00
N ILE A 182 -12.15 16.89 2.65
CA ILE A 182 -12.08 16.65 4.10
C ILE A 182 -10.79 15.90 4.50
N ALA A 183 -10.40 14.89 3.73
CA ALA A 183 -9.17 14.16 4.01
C ALA A 183 -7.92 15.05 3.87
N ALA A 184 -7.92 15.97 2.90
CA ALA A 184 -6.87 16.98 2.74
C ALA A 184 -6.83 17.94 3.94
N ASP A 185 -7.99 18.46 4.36
CA ASP A 185 -8.08 19.33 5.56
C ASP A 185 -7.60 18.62 6.83
N LEU A 186 -7.91 17.31 6.98
CA LEU A 186 -7.39 16.51 8.10
C LEU A 186 -5.88 16.34 8.01
N ALA A 187 -5.32 16.17 6.82
CA ALA A 187 -3.88 16.09 6.64
C ALA A 187 -3.19 17.41 6.99
N ASP A 188 -3.73 18.53 6.54
CA ASP A 188 -3.20 19.86 6.84
C ASP A 188 -3.21 20.16 8.34
N ARG A 189 -4.25 19.74 9.01
CA ARG A 189 -4.41 19.99 10.46
C ARG A 189 -3.60 19.06 11.34
N PHE A 190 -3.44 17.79 10.96
CA PHE A 190 -2.96 16.74 11.86
C PHE A 190 -1.76 15.96 11.35
N SER A 191 -1.38 16.05 10.08
CA SER A 191 -0.39 15.17 9.47
C SER A 191 0.61 15.89 8.56
N ALA A 192 1.06 17.08 8.94
CA ALA A 192 2.05 17.87 8.20
C ALA A 192 1.71 18.03 6.70
N SER A 193 0.43 18.17 6.37
CA SER A 193 -0.11 18.28 5.00
C SER A 193 0.21 17.07 4.11
N GLU A 194 0.41 15.88 4.71
CA GLU A 194 0.73 14.66 3.96
C GLU A 194 -0.34 13.58 4.12
N LEU A 195 -0.79 13.05 2.97
CA LEU A 195 -1.64 11.87 2.83
C LEU A 195 -0.92 10.82 1.98
N ARG A 196 -1.12 9.55 2.32
CA ARG A 196 -0.64 8.42 1.51
C ARG A 196 -1.79 7.49 1.16
N VAL A 197 -1.83 7.03 -0.09
CA VAL A 197 -2.74 5.95 -0.50
C VAL A 197 -2.20 4.63 0.01
N THR A 198 -3.07 3.80 0.61
CA THR A 198 -2.71 2.44 1.01
C THR A 198 -3.10 1.42 -0.07
N HIS A 199 -2.49 0.25 -0.04
CA HIS A 199 -2.84 -0.83 -0.96
C HIS A 199 -4.20 -1.49 -0.61
N GLU A 200 -4.75 -1.21 0.58
CA GLU A 200 -6.10 -1.61 0.99
C GLU A 200 -7.19 -0.62 0.55
N GLN A 201 -6.88 0.30 -0.38
CA GLN A 201 -7.84 1.32 -0.86
C GLN A 201 -8.36 2.23 0.28
N ASN A 202 -7.46 2.66 1.15
CA ASN A 202 -7.70 3.65 2.20
C ASN A 202 -6.69 4.80 2.09
N LEU A 203 -6.82 5.83 2.91
CA LEU A 203 -5.83 6.88 3.06
C LEU A 203 -5.15 6.80 4.42
N LEU A 204 -3.86 7.12 4.46
CA LEU A 204 -3.03 7.13 5.66
C LEU A 204 -2.56 8.56 5.95
N LEU A 205 -2.73 8.99 7.19
CA LEU A 205 -2.12 10.16 7.78
C LEU A 205 -0.84 9.72 8.51
N PRO A 206 0.35 9.92 7.94
CA PRO A 206 1.57 9.30 8.49
C PRO A 206 2.14 10.00 9.72
N TRP A 207 1.81 11.27 9.98
CA TRP A 207 2.51 12.14 10.93
C TRP A 207 1.64 12.70 12.06
N VAL A 208 0.69 11.95 12.57
CA VAL A 208 -0.26 12.43 13.58
C VAL A 208 0.39 12.45 14.96
N HIS A 209 0.37 13.59 15.65
CA HIS A 209 0.80 13.64 17.04
C HIS A 209 -0.16 12.86 17.94
N ALA A 210 0.37 12.06 18.87
CA ALA A 210 -0.44 11.19 19.71
C ALA A 210 -1.49 11.95 20.55
N ASP A 211 -1.18 13.18 20.97
CA ASP A 211 -2.11 14.02 21.71
C ASP A 211 -3.29 14.52 20.87
N ASP A 212 -3.16 14.56 19.54
CA ASP A 212 -4.23 15.05 18.65
C ASP A 212 -5.22 13.94 18.22
N LEU A 213 -5.01 12.69 18.65
CA LEU A 213 -5.86 11.56 18.25
C LEU A 213 -7.34 11.74 18.62
N PRO A 214 -7.73 12.27 19.79
CA PRO A 214 -9.15 12.49 20.10
C PRO A 214 -9.83 13.50 19.17
N GLU A 215 -9.15 14.59 18.83
CA GLU A 215 -9.66 15.63 17.93
C GLU A 215 -9.76 15.09 16.49
N LEU A 216 -8.73 14.38 16.04
CA LEU A 216 -8.73 13.73 14.74
C LEU A 216 -9.86 12.70 14.62
N TRP A 217 -10.04 11.84 15.63
CA TRP A 217 -11.11 10.86 15.63
C TRP A 217 -12.49 11.51 15.51
N GLN A 218 -12.74 12.56 16.29
CA GLN A 218 -14.02 13.27 16.25
C GLN A 218 -14.28 13.87 14.86
N ALA A 219 -13.28 14.53 14.26
CA ALA A 219 -13.39 15.12 12.94
C ALA A 219 -13.56 14.05 11.84
N ALA A 220 -12.78 12.99 11.88
CA ALA A 220 -12.88 11.88 10.95
C ALA A 220 -14.22 11.13 11.10
N LYS A 221 -14.73 10.95 12.34
CA LYS A 221 -16.02 10.34 12.61
C LYS A 221 -17.17 11.16 12.02
N ALA A 222 -17.15 12.47 12.17
CA ALA A 222 -18.15 13.36 11.60
C ALA A 222 -18.22 13.26 10.06
N ALA A 223 -17.07 13.00 9.42
CA ALA A 223 -16.96 12.78 7.98
C ALA A 223 -17.24 11.33 7.54
N GLY A 224 -17.46 10.40 8.47
CA GLY A 224 -17.65 8.99 8.18
C GLY A 224 -16.38 8.25 7.74
N LEU A 225 -15.19 8.77 8.09
CA LEU A 225 -13.88 8.23 7.75
C LEU A 225 -13.19 7.50 8.92
N ALA A 226 -13.84 7.42 10.09
CA ALA A 226 -13.30 6.78 11.29
C ALA A 226 -13.91 5.40 11.61
N ARG A 227 -14.37 4.67 10.60
CA ARG A 227 -14.86 3.31 10.82
C ARG A 227 -13.71 2.42 11.36
N PRO A 228 -13.92 1.70 12.51
CA PRO A 228 -12.86 0.92 13.14
C PRO A 228 -12.71 -0.46 12.51
N ASN A 229 -12.47 -0.52 11.21
CA ASN A 229 -12.48 -1.78 10.45
C ASN A 229 -11.18 -2.11 9.73
N ILE A 230 -10.12 -1.35 9.89
CA ILE A 230 -8.85 -1.60 9.21
C ILE A 230 -8.31 -2.98 9.55
N GLY A 231 -8.10 -3.80 8.50
CA GLY A 231 -7.63 -5.18 8.59
C GLY A 231 -8.71 -6.19 8.94
N LEU A 232 -9.99 -5.79 9.05
CA LEU A 232 -11.13 -6.70 9.23
C LEU A 232 -11.72 -7.13 7.87
N LEU A 233 -12.71 -8.02 7.91
CA LEU A 233 -13.40 -8.49 6.71
C LEU A 233 -14.07 -7.36 5.92
N THR A 234 -14.59 -6.35 6.60
CA THR A 234 -15.23 -5.18 6.00
C THR A 234 -14.24 -4.15 5.44
N ASP A 235 -12.94 -4.33 5.67
CA ASP A 235 -11.86 -3.58 5.02
C ASP A 235 -11.39 -4.25 3.71
N MET A 236 -12.22 -5.09 3.11
CA MET A 236 -11.86 -5.80 1.88
C MET A 236 -11.55 -4.83 0.74
N ILE A 237 -10.57 -5.22 -0.08
CA ILE A 237 -10.28 -4.56 -1.35
C ILE A 237 -11.14 -5.17 -2.45
N THR A 238 -11.65 -4.33 -3.33
CA THR A 238 -12.52 -4.76 -4.41
C THR A 238 -12.12 -4.09 -5.72
N CYS A 239 -11.89 -4.91 -6.73
CA CYS A 239 -11.82 -4.43 -8.10
C CYS A 239 -13.25 -4.08 -8.56
N PRO A 240 -13.48 -2.99 -9.31
CA PRO A 240 -14.81 -2.64 -9.79
C PRO A 240 -15.42 -3.69 -10.75
N GLY A 241 -14.62 -4.63 -11.25
CA GLY A 241 -15.10 -5.76 -12.01
C GLY A 241 -15.85 -5.38 -13.30
N GLY A 242 -16.92 -6.11 -13.60
CA GLY A 242 -17.71 -5.91 -14.82
C GLY A 242 -18.45 -4.58 -14.93
N ASP A 243 -18.51 -3.80 -13.86
CA ASP A 243 -19.13 -2.47 -13.90
C ASP A 243 -18.21 -1.45 -14.62
N PHE A 244 -16.88 -1.69 -14.67
CA PHE A 244 -15.90 -0.79 -15.28
C PHE A 244 -14.93 -1.46 -16.24
N PHE A 245 -14.72 -2.78 -16.15
CA PHE A 245 -13.79 -3.51 -17.01
C PHE A 245 -14.51 -4.31 -18.09
N PHE A 246 -14.35 -3.92 -19.33
CA PHE A 246 -14.89 -4.63 -20.49
C PHE A 246 -14.52 -6.13 -20.54
N LEU A 247 -13.38 -6.51 -19.99
CA LEU A 247 -12.89 -7.90 -19.97
C LEU A 247 -13.29 -8.70 -18.72
N SER A 248 -14.01 -8.08 -17.78
CA SER A 248 -14.45 -8.77 -16.58
C SER A 248 -15.76 -9.52 -16.82
N ASN A 249 -15.83 -10.75 -16.30
CA ASN A 249 -17.03 -11.58 -16.32
C ASN A 249 -17.76 -11.61 -14.96
N ALA A 250 -17.27 -10.87 -13.96
CA ALA A 250 -17.82 -10.87 -12.62
C ALA A 250 -18.12 -9.44 -12.16
N ARG A 251 -19.25 -9.29 -11.47
CA ARG A 251 -19.63 -8.06 -10.76
C ARG A 251 -19.22 -8.19 -9.31
N SER A 252 -18.08 -7.66 -8.95
CA SER A 252 -17.48 -7.79 -7.62
C SER A 252 -18.06 -6.81 -6.60
N LEU A 253 -18.48 -5.62 -7.03
CA LEU A 253 -19.04 -4.60 -6.12
C LEU A 253 -20.29 -5.09 -5.36
N PRO A 254 -21.32 -5.65 -6.00
CA PRO A 254 -22.49 -6.16 -5.27
C PRO A 254 -22.16 -7.30 -4.30
N ILE A 255 -21.12 -8.10 -4.61
CA ILE A 255 -20.68 -9.18 -3.71
C ILE A 255 -20.02 -8.57 -2.47
N ALA A 256 -19.14 -7.58 -2.65
CA ALA A 256 -18.49 -6.87 -1.55
C ALA A 256 -19.51 -6.16 -0.64
N GLU A 257 -20.51 -5.53 -1.23
CA GLU A 257 -21.62 -4.89 -0.51
C GLU A 257 -22.39 -5.89 0.33
N ALA A 258 -22.82 -7.02 -0.25
CA ALA A 258 -23.54 -8.07 0.47
C ALA A 258 -22.71 -8.68 1.61
N ILE A 259 -21.40 -8.83 1.44
CA ILE A 259 -20.51 -9.30 2.50
C ILE A 259 -20.43 -8.25 3.61
N THR A 260 -20.22 -6.98 3.26
CA THR A 260 -20.14 -5.88 4.23
C THR A 260 -21.43 -5.75 5.02
N GLU A 261 -22.59 -5.79 4.37
CA GLU A 261 -23.90 -5.76 5.02
C GLU A 261 -24.10 -6.91 6.01
N ARG A 262 -23.72 -8.12 5.61
CA ARG A 262 -23.88 -9.33 6.44
C ARG A 262 -22.97 -9.35 7.67
N TYR A 263 -21.78 -8.77 7.58
CA TYR A 263 -20.74 -8.92 8.60
C TYR A 263 -20.34 -7.61 9.29
N GLN A 264 -21.05 -6.51 9.02
CA GLN A 264 -20.76 -5.22 9.66
C GLN A 264 -20.85 -5.27 11.20
N ASP A 265 -21.75 -6.11 11.75
CA ASP A 265 -21.90 -6.28 13.20
C ASP A 265 -20.69 -6.95 13.86
N LEU A 266 -19.82 -7.62 13.08
CA LEU A 266 -18.59 -8.22 13.58
C LEU A 266 -17.44 -7.21 13.69
N ASP A 267 -17.61 -6.00 13.18
CA ASP A 267 -16.66 -4.89 13.41
C ASP A 267 -16.81 -4.33 14.84
N GLU A 268 -17.90 -4.65 15.51
CA GLU A 268 -18.24 -4.19 16.87
C GLU A 268 -17.62 -5.09 17.99
#